data_062cb1068c5782d43a5985062567857b
#
_entry.id   062cb1068c5782d43a5985062567857b
#
_cell.length_a   1.000
_cell.length_b   1.000
_cell.length_c   1.000
_cell.angle_alpha   90.00
_cell.angle_beta   90.00
_cell.angle_gamma   90.00
#
_symmetry.space_group_name_H-M   'P 1'
#
loop_
_entity.id
_entity.type
_entity.pdbx_description
1 polymer ?
#
loop_
_entity_poly.entity_id
_entity_poly.type
_entity_poly.pdbx_seq_one_letter_code
_entity_poly.pdbx_strand_id
1 'polypeptide(L)'
;MVSYSHLICAKGIYVVSISTTIETDQPMEEIKPAINLLGPILDMFVSESVLYDPLEDGKNSNLWISKSYDPSSHFEVASNDILEIYEKIVGEKLDLNIEPEEDDDY
;
A
#
# COMPACT_ATOMS: atom_id res chain seq x y z
N MET A 1 -4.34 11.46 -8.73
CA MET A 1 -4.73 11.99 -10.07
C MET A 1 -3.48 12.27 -10.88
N VAL A 2 -3.43 11.85 -12.12
CA VAL A 2 -2.28 11.96 -13.02
C VAL A 2 -2.75 12.53 -14.37
N SER A 3 -1.93 13.36 -14.99
CA SER A 3 -2.25 14.03 -16.25
C SER A 3 -1.48 13.43 -17.43
N TYR A 4 -1.73 13.96 -18.61
CA TYR A 4 -1.04 13.57 -19.85
C TYR A 4 0.50 13.76 -19.78
N SER A 5 1.00 14.64 -18.92
CA SER A 5 2.44 14.86 -18.75
C SER A 5 3.19 13.59 -18.28
N HIS A 6 2.48 12.63 -17.72
CA HIS A 6 3.01 11.31 -17.36
C HIS A 6 2.86 10.27 -18.48
N LEU A 7 2.43 10.68 -19.68
CA LEU A 7 2.26 9.84 -20.88
C LEU A 7 1.29 8.65 -20.70
N ILE A 8 0.32 8.76 -19.81
CA ILE A 8 -0.67 7.71 -19.52
C ILE A 8 -2.06 8.00 -20.08
N CYS A 9 -2.31 9.21 -20.56
CA CYS A 9 -3.58 9.61 -21.14
C CYS A 9 -3.38 10.74 -22.15
N ALA A 10 -4.42 11.02 -22.96
CA ALA A 10 -4.40 12.11 -23.91
C ALA A 10 -4.43 13.48 -23.21
N LYS A 11 -3.97 14.51 -23.92
CA LYS A 11 -3.99 15.90 -23.42
C LYS A 11 -5.43 16.34 -23.12
N GLY A 12 -5.63 16.91 -21.93
CA GLY A 12 -6.95 17.34 -21.45
C GLY A 12 -7.74 16.25 -20.72
N ILE A 13 -7.20 15.02 -20.65
CA ILE A 13 -7.75 13.91 -19.88
C ILE A 13 -6.88 13.65 -18.66
N TYR A 14 -7.51 13.20 -17.60
CA TYR A 14 -6.86 12.87 -16.33
C TYR A 14 -7.26 11.45 -15.92
N VAL A 15 -6.29 10.69 -15.41
CA VAL A 15 -6.54 9.39 -14.78
C VAL A 15 -6.53 9.58 -13.28
N VAL A 16 -7.56 9.10 -12.61
CA VAL A 16 -7.67 9.14 -11.14
C VAL A 16 -7.82 7.72 -10.64
N SER A 17 -7.03 7.34 -9.65
CA SER A 17 -7.22 6.12 -8.87
C SER A 17 -7.74 6.49 -7.50
N ILE A 18 -8.82 5.84 -7.11
CA ILE A 18 -9.40 5.89 -5.76
C ILE A 18 -9.33 4.47 -5.23
N SER A 19 -8.71 4.30 -4.09
CA SER A 19 -8.56 2.99 -3.46
C SER A 19 -8.73 3.10 -1.96
N THR A 20 -9.43 2.15 -1.38
CA THR A 20 -9.69 2.05 0.06
C THR A 20 -9.91 0.61 0.46
N THR A 21 -9.74 0.31 1.73
CA THR A 21 -10.18 -0.95 2.33
C THR A 21 -11.70 -0.94 2.49
N ILE A 22 -12.37 -2.02 2.10
CA ILE A 22 -13.82 -2.15 2.24
C ILE A 22 -14.16 -2.40 3.72
N GLU A 23 -15.00 -1.56 4.29
CA GLU A 23 -15.44 -1.64 5.68
C GLU A 23 -16.91 -2.00 5.82
N THR A 24 -17.71 -1.89 4.74
CA THR A 24 -19.14 -2.14 4.72
C THR A 24 -19.55 -3.06 3.58
N ASP A 25 -20.81 -3.50 3.58
CA ASP A 25 -21.40 -4.31 2.49
C ASP A 25 -21.70 -3.49 1.22
N GLN A 26 -21.39 -2.19 1.23
CA GLN A 26 -21.68 -1.27 0.12
C GLN A 26 -20.42 -0.49 -0.30
N PRO A 27 -19.42 -1.13 -0.89
CA PRO A 27 -18.14 -0.52 -1.23
C PRO A 27 -18.27 0.70 -2.17
N MET A 28 -19.27 0.71 -3.05
CA MET A 28 -19.51 1.85 -3.93
C MET A 28 -19.96 3.11 -3.18
N GLU A 29 -20.69 2.96 -2.08
CA GLU A 29 -21.10 4.11 -1.26
C GLU A 29 -19.91 4.68 -0.49
N GLU A 30 -18.93 3.84 -0.13
CA GLU A 30 -17.72 4.27 0.59
C GLU A 30 -16.84 5.20 -0.27
N ILE A 31 -16.73 4.96 -1.58
CA ILE A 31 -15.93 5.78 -2.50
C ILE A 31 -16.71 6.95 -3.12
N LYS A 32 -18.01 6.99 -2.95
CA LYS A 32 -18.89 8.03 -3.52
C LYS A 32 -18.51 9.47 -3.14
N PRO A 33 -18.10 9.78 -1.91
CA PRO A 33 -17.61 11.12 -1.58
C PRO A 33 -16.41 11.55 -2.42
N ALA A 34 -15.46 10.64 -2.66
CA ALA A 34 -14.30 10.89 -3.48
C ALA A 34 -14.68 11.07 -4.97
N ILE A 35 -15.58 10.24 -5.48
CA ILE A 35 -16.12 10.35 -6.84
C ILE A 35 -16.79 11.72 -7.04
N ASN A 36 -17.56 12.18 -6.08
CA ASN A 36 -18.27 13.47 -6.16
C ASN A 36 -17.33 14.68 -6.23
N LEU A 37 -16.08 14.55 -5.76
CA LEU A 37 -15.07 15.61 -5.87
C LEU A 37 -14.49 15.76 -7.28
N LEU A 38 -14.62 14.75 -8.14
CA LEU A 38 -13.94 14.72 -9.42
C LEU A 38 -14.69 15.51 -10.52
N GLY A 39 -15.97 15.79 -10.34
CA GLY A 39 -16.81 16.42 -11.37
C GLY A 39 -17.15 15.43 -12.50
N PRO A 40 -17.24 15.88 -13.76
CA PRO A 40 -17.61 15.01 -14.88
C PRO A 40 -16.61 13.87 -15.10
N ILE A 41 -17.11 12.64 -15.13
CA ILE A 41 -16.32 11.42 -15.37
C ILE A 41 -16.65 10.89 -16.75
N LEU A 42 -15.63 10.62 -17.57
CA LEU A 42 -15.79 10.07 -18.92
C LEU A 42 -16.05 8.56 -18.88
N ASP A 43 -15.29 7.86 -18.04
CA ASP A 43 -15.39 6.42 -17.85
C ASP A 43 -14.91 6.04 -16.46
N MET A 44 -15.39 4.91 -15.93
CA MET A 44 -15.06 4.42 -14.60
C MET A 44 -14.98 2.91 -14.58
N PHE A 45 -13.88 2.40 -14.03
CA PHE A 45 -13.66 0.98 -13.81
C PHE A 45 -13.57 0.73 -12.31
N VAL A 46 -14.25 -0.31 -11.84
CA VAL A 46 -14.26 -0.71 -10.43
C VAL A 46 -13.77 -2.14 -10.32
N SER A 47 -12.87 -2.39 -9.39
CA SER A 47 -12.41 -3.73 -9.04
C SER A 47 -12.34 -3.91 -7.54
N GLU A 48 -12.68 -5.10 -7.09
CA GLU A 48 -12.54 -5.51 -5.69
C GLU A 48 -11.59 -6.70 -5.63
N SER A 49 -10.75 -6.73 -4.60
CA SER A 49 -9.82 -7.82 -4.36
C SER A 49 -9.78 -8.19 -2.89
N VAL A 50 -9.44 -9.44 -2.61
CA VAL A 50 -9.34 -9.95 -1.25
C VAL A 50 -7.94 -9.72 -0.71
N LEU A 51 -7.86 -9.31 0.55
CA LEU A 51 -6.62 -9.24 1.32
C LEU A 51 -6.45 -10.53 2.13
N TYR A 52 -5.21 -10.96 2.31
CA TYR A 52 -4.87 -12.17 3.04
C TYR A 52 -3.92 -11.82 4.19
N ASP A 53 -4.18 -12.38 5.35
CA ASP A 53 -3.30 -12.31 6.51
C ASP A 53 -2.72 -13.69 6.83
N PRO A 54 -1.47 -13.78 7.33
CA PRO A 54 -0.90 -15.03 7.80
C PRO A 54 -1.74 -15.63 8.94
N LEU A 55 -1.92 -16.95 8.92
CA LEU A 55 -2.68 -17.65 9.95
C LEU A 55 -1.91 -17.79 11.28
N GLU A 56 -0.58 -17.70 11.24
CA GLU A 56 0.30 -17.87 12.40
C GLU A 56 1.47 -16.87 12.36
N ASP A 57 2.13 -16.71 13.49
CA ASP A 57 3.25 -15.76 13.64
C ASP A 57 4.61 -16.29 13.14
N GLY A 58 4.66 -17.54 12.70
CA GLY A 58 5.84 -18.20 12.12
C GLY A 58 6.83 -18.77 13.12
N LYS A 59 6.71 -18.49 14.43
CA LYS A 59 7.69 -18.93 15.45
C LYS A 59 7.84 -20.43 15.56
N ASN A 60 6.75 -21.17 15.42
CA ASN A 60 6.75 -22.62 15.54
C ASN A 60 7.18 -23.34 14.26
N SER A 61 6.87 -22.75 13.10
CA SER A 61 7.14 -23.33 11.78
C SER A 61 8.45 -22.84 11.16
N ASN A 62 9.07 -21.80 11.70
CA ASN A 62 10.16 -21.03 11.09
C ASN A 62 9.80 -20.51 9.68
N LEU A 63 8.53 -20.20 9.48
CA LEU A 63 7.99 -19.69 8.23
C LEU A 63 7.28 -18.36 8.49
N TRP A 64 7.88 -17.29 8.03
CA TRP A 64 7.30 -15.94 8.14
C TRP A 64 6.76 -15.51 6.79
N ILE A 65 5.49 -15.15 6.76
CA ILE A 65 4.75 -14.79 5.55
C ILE A 65 4.31 -13.34 5.70
N SER A 66 4.58 -12.52 4.69
CA SER A 66 4.06 -11.15 4.64
C SER A 66 2.54 -11.16 4.45
N LYS A 67 1.86 -10.21 5.08
CA LYS A 67 0.44 -9.98 4.84
C LYS A 67 0.20 -9.29 3.49
N SER A 68 -1.03 -9.35 2.99
CA SER A 68 -1.43 -8.51 1.87
C SER A 68 -1.45 -7.04 2.28
N TYR A 69 -0.91 -6.17 1.43
CA TYR A 69 -0.91 -4.73 1.70
C TYR A 69 -2.20 -4.10 1.23
N ASP A 70 -2.76 -3.21 2.05
CA ASP A 70 -3.92 -2.43 1.67
C ASP A 70 -3.56 -1.31 0.68
N PRO A 71 -4.53 -0.76 -0.06
CA PRO A 71 -4.27 0.24 -1.09
C PRO A 71 -4.06 1.66 -0.54
N SER A 72 -4.20 1.88 0.76
CA SER A 72 -4.23 3.22 1.35
C SER A 72 -2.83 3.82 1.56
N SER A 73 -1.82 3.01 1.87
CA SER A 73 -0.48 3.48 2.23
C SER A 73 0.59 2.42 1.97
N HIS A 74 0.92 2.16 0.73
CA HIS A 74 1.81 1.07 0.31
C HIS A 74 3.16 1.02 1.05
N PHE A 75 3.87 2.14 1.10
CA PHE A 75 5.21 2.17 1.68
C PHE A 75 5.19 2.03 3.20
N GLU A 76 4.24 2.65 3.86
CA GLU A 76 4.11 2.58 5.31
C GLU A 76 3.73 1.16 5.74
N VAL A 77 2.71 0.57 5.12
CA VAL A 77 2.25 -0.79 5.43
C VAL A 77 3.33 -1.82 5.16
N ALA A 78 4.03 -1.72 4.02
CA ALA A 78 5.14 -2.60 3.68
C ALA A 78 6.31 -2.46 4.67
N SER A 79 6.68 -1.24 5.04
CA SER A 79 7.76 -0.98 5.99
C SER A 79 7.44 -1.54 7.37
N ASN A 80 6.23 -1.35 7.85
CA ASN A 80 5.80 -1.88 9.13
C ASN A 80 5.80 -3.42 9.14
N ASP A 81 5.32 -4.06 8.06
CA ASP A 81 5.33 -5.51 7.93
C ASP A 81 6.76 -6.07 7.94
N ILE A 82 7.69 -5.42 7.25
CA ILE A 82 9.11 -5.79 7.24
C ILE A 82 9.71 -5.70 8.65
N LEU A 83 9.45 -4.61 9.38
CA LEU A 83 9.96 -4.41 10.74
C LEU A 83 9.37 -5.43 11.72
N GLU A 84 8.08 -5.74 11.59
CA GLU A 84 7.43 -6.79 12.39
C GLU A 84 8.02 -8.18 12.12
N ILE A 85 8.26 -8.52 10.86
CA ILE A 85 8.88 -9.80 10.47
C ILE A 85 10.31 -9.87 10.98
N TYR A 86 11.09 -8.80 10.86
CA TYR A 86 12.44 -8.72 11.41
C TYR A 86 12.45 -8.98 12.92
N GLU A 87 11.59 -8.29 13.68
CA GLU A 87 11.47 -8.47 15.13
C GLU A 87 11.08 -9.91 15.51
N LYS A 88 10.19 -10.54 14.73
CA LYS A 88 9.80 -11.95 14.95
C LYS A 88 10.95 -12.94 14.71
N ILE A 89 11.83 -12.66 13.75
CA ILE A 89 12.96 -13.52 13.40
C ILE A 89 14.12 -13.33 14.38
N VAL A 90 14.50 -12.08 14.65
CA VAL A 90 15.69 -11.73 15.42
C VAL A 90 15.41 -11.70 16.91
N GLY A 91 14.17 -11.38 17.31
CA GLY A 91 13.75 -11.25 18.71
C GLY A 91 13.93 -9.85 19.29
N GLU A 92 14.44 -8.91 18.51
CA GLU A 92 14.62 -7.50 18.89
C GLU A 92 14.24 -6.57 17.75
N LYS A 93 13.92 -5.33 18.08
CA LYS A 93 13.57 -4.31 17.07
C LYS A 93 14.79 -3.90 16.28
N LEU A 94 14.59 -3.65 14.98
CA LEU A 94 15.62 -3.08 14.12
C LEU A 94 15.96 -1.66 14.59
N ASP A 95 17.24 -1.42 14.88
CA ASP A 95 17.76 -0.08 15.12
C ASP A 95 18.00 0.63 13.79
N LEU A 96 17.25 1.69 13.55
CA LEU A 96 17.37 2.53 12.34
C LEU A 96 18.26 3.76 12.55
N ASN A 97 18.81 3.96 13.76
CA ASN A 97 19.71 5.07 14.09
C ASN A 97 21.19 4.71 13.84
N ILE A 98 21.46 3.98 12.77
CA ILE A 98 22.83 3.68 12.37
C ILE A 98 23.38 4.93 11.68
N GLU A 99 24.46 5.50 12.22
CA GLU A 99 25.23 6.52 11.50
C GLU A 99 25.81 5.89 10.23
N PRO A 100 25.70 6.55 9.06
CA PRO A 100 26.35 6.05 7.85
C PRO A 100 27.83 5.84 8.13
N GLU A 101 28.37 4.67 7.83
CA GLU A 101 29.82 4.50 7.78
C GLU A 101 30.35 5.57 6.81
N GLU A 102 31.24 6.44 7.28
CA GLU A 102 31.97 7.32 6.39
C GLU A 102 32.75 6.41 5.44
N ASP A 103 32.34 6.36 4.17
CA ASP A 103 33.13 5.69 3.14
C ASP A 103 34.50 6.37 3.14
N ASP A 104 35.52 5.69 3.63
CA ASP A 104 36.90 6.11 3.44
C ASP A 104 37.15 6.15 1.92
N ASP A 105 37.06 7.35 1.37
CA ASP A 105 37.37 7.64 -0.04
C ASP A 105 38.75 7.08 -0.41
N TYR A 106 38.72 6.24 -1.40
CA TYR A 106 39.91 5.81 -2.15
C TYR A 106 40.46 6.96 -3.00
#